data_4a3bc669154a4ef32b92d34cb725d1c8
#
_entry.id   4a3bc669154a4ef32b92d34cb725d1c8
#
_cell.length_a   1.000
_cell.length_b   1.000
_cell.length_c   1.000
_cell.angle_alpha   90.00
_cell.angle_beta   90.00
_cell.angle_gamma   90.00
#
_symmetry.space_group_name_H-M   'P 1'
#
loop_
_entity.id
_entity.type
_entity.pdbx_description
1 polymer ?
#
loop_
_entity_poly.entity_id
_entity_poly.type
_entity_poly.pdbx_seq_one_letter_code
_entity_poly.pdbx_strand_id
1 'polypeptide(L)'
;MTRFGYLGPEGTFTQMALLSWRPATSAEHVPFGSVDAALTAVREREIDAAVVPIENSVEGGVSATLDALASGAPLSVTGEVLVPITFVIAAREGVELADVRAIGTHSHAWAQVRGWAQQHAPEAGYVATLSTASAAADLAAGGAPFDAAVCAPVAAHNHGLQVLAHDIGDLS
;
A
#
# COMPACT_ATOMS: atom_id res chain seq x y z
N MET A 1 3.32 25.71 -6.72
CA MET A 1 2.37 24.78 -6.08
C MET A 1 3.22 23.80 -5.28
N THR A 2 2.89 23.56 -4.02
CA THR A 2 3.69 22.64 -3.18
C THR A 2 3.52 21.23 -3.69
N ARG A 3 4.61 20.47 -3.77
CA ARG A 3 4.64 19.08 -4.28
C ARG A 3 5.18 18.16 -3.20
N PHE A 4 4.40 17.14 -2.86
CA PHE A 4 4.80 16.10 -1.92
C PHE A 4 4.95 14.76 -2.63
N GLY A 5 6.15 14.16 -2.51
CA GLY A 5 6.41 12.79 -2.96
C GLY A 5 5.97 11.75 -1.95
N TYR A 6 5.74 10.54 -2.41
CA TYR A 6 5.52 9.37 -1.54
C TYR A 6 5.97 8.09 -2.22
N LEU A 7 6.28 7.06 -1.43
CA LEU A 7 6.53 5.72 -1.97
C LEU A 7 5.23 5.16 -2.54
N GLY A 8 5.14 5.12 -3.89
CA GLY A 8 4.02 4.63 -4.64
C GLY A 8 3.96 3.09 -4.75
N PRO A 9 3.08 2.60 -5.58
CA PRO A 9 2.13 3.32 -6.42
C PRO A 9 0.99 3.97 -5.63
N GLU A 10 0.01 4.54 -6.35
CA GLU A 10 -1.25 4.99 -5.75
C GLU A 10 -1.98 3.82 -5.07
N GLY A 11 -2.68 4.08 -3.96
CA GLY A 11 -3.36 3.06 -3.17
C GLY A 11 -2.47 2.40 -2.10
N THR A 12 -1.24 2.88 -1.87
CA THR A 12 -0.35 2.36 -0.81
C THR A 12 -0.68 2.95 0.57
N PHE A 13 -0.23 2.26 1.64
CA PHE A 13 -0.29 2.81 3.00
C PHE A 13 0.53 4.10 3.14
N THR A 14 1.61 4.26 2.36
CA THR A 14 2.38 5.50 2.34
C THR A 14 1.58 6.65 1.74
N GLN A 15 0.73 6.40 0.74
CA GLN A 15 -0.23 7.41 0.28
C GLN A 15 -1.25 7.76 1.37
N MET A 16 -1.75 6.78 2.12
CA MET A 16 -2.65 7.05 3.25
C MET A 16 -1.98 7.96 4.30
N ALA A 17 -0.69 7.71 4.61
CA ALA A 17 0.09 8.58 5.47
C ALA A 17 0.14 10.01 4.93
N LEU A 18 0.46 10.18 3.65
CA LEU A 18 0.49 11.48 2.99
C LEU A 18 -0.87 12.20 3.07
N LEU A 19 -1.96 11.50 2.77
CA LEU A 19 -3.32 12.07 2.80
C LEU A 19 -3.75 12.50 4.22
N SER A 20 -3.21 11.87 5.26
CA SER A 20 -3.47 12.24 6.65
C SER A 20 -2.60 13.42 7.14
N TRP A 21 -1.53 13.75 6.41
CA TRP A 21 -0.62 14.83 6.75
C TRP A 21 -1.20 16.19 6.32
N ARG A 22 -1.68 16.98 7.28
CA ARG A 22 -2.34 18.28 7.02
C ARG A 22 -1.61 19.20 6.02
N PRO A 23 -0.27 19.38 6.09
CA PRO A 23 0.43 20.21 5.14
C PRO A 23 0.33 19.73 3.68
N ALA A 24 0.05 18.45 3.44
CA ALA A 24 -0.08 17.88 2.10
C ALA A 24 -1.49 18.00 1.50
N THR A 25 -2.50 18.42 2.27
CA THR A 25 -3.92 18.40 1.84
C THR A 25 -4.19 19.23 0.57
N SER A 26 -3.42 20.30 0.34
CA SER A 26 -3.56 21.17 -0.83
C SER A 26 -2.39 21.09 -1.81
N ALA A 27 -1.52 20.10 -1.64
CA ALA A 27 -0.34 19.89 -2.45
C ALA A 27 -0.61 18.95 -3.63
N GLU A 28 0.26 19.01 -4.65
CA GLU A 28 0.34 17.95 -5.66
C GLU A 28 1.02 16.72 -5.05
N HIS A 29 0.46 15.54 -5.24
CA HIS A 29 1.01 14.27 -4.74
C HIS A 29 1.68 13.51 -5.88
N VAL A 30 2.96 13.16 -5.68
CA VAL A 30 3.79 12.53 -6.71
C VAL A 30 4.24 11.15 -6.24
N PRO A 31 3.79 10.05 -6.87
CA PRO A 31 4.26 8.71 -6.53
C PRO A 31 5.67 8.44 -7.08
N PHE A 32 6.52 7.81 -6.26
CA PHE A 32 7.85 7.37 -6.65
C PHE A 32 7.97 5.84 -6.54
N GLY A 33 8.74 5.24 -7.44
CA GLY A 33 8.95 3.79 -7.47
C GLY A 33 9.87 3.24 -6.37
N SER A 34 10.62 4.12 -5.68
CA SER A 34 11.49 3.74 -4.57
C SER A 34 11.66 4.89 -3.58
N VAL A 35 12.06 4.54 -2.35
CA VAL A 35 12.41 5.53 -1.32
C VAL A 35 13.57 6.41 -1.79
N ASP A 36 14.61 5.79 -2.37
CA ASP A 36 15.78 6.51 -2.86
C ASP A 36 15.41 7.57 -3.91
N ALA A 37 14.55 7.21 -4.87
CA ALA A 37 14.06 8.14 -5.88
C ALA A 37 13.28 9.32 -5.25
N ALA A 38 12.42 9.05 -4.26
CA ALA A 38 11.66 10.09 -3.58
C ALA A 38 12.57 11.06 -2.80
N LEU A 39 13.55 10.54 -2.05
CA LEU A 39 14.47 11.35 -1.26
C LEU A 39 15.48 12.11 -2.15
N THR A 40 15.87 11.52 -3.27
CA THR A 40 16.69 12.21 -4.29
C THR A 40 15.94 13.40 -4.88
N ALA A 41 14.68 13.24 -5.25
CA ALA A 41 13.85 14.32 -5.77
C ALA A 41 13.70 15.49 -4.77
N VAL A 42 13.68 15.22 -3.45
CA VAL A 42 13.73 16.28 -2.43
C VAL A 42 15.09 16.99 -2.43
N ARG A 43 16.21 16.26 -2.53
CA ARG A 43 17.56 16.83 -2.57
C ARG A 43 17.76 17.73 -3.81
N GLU A 44 17.21 17.31 -4.93
CA GLU A 44 17.26 18.04 -6.21
C GLU A 44 16.22 19.16 -6.31
N ARG A 45 15.38 19.31 -5.28
CA ARG A 45 14.31 20.33 -5.21
C ARG A 45 13.26 20.17 -6.31
N GLU A 46 13.09 18.97 -6.82
CA GLU A 46 12.00 18.64 -7.73
C GLU A 46 10.65 18.57 -7.01
N ILE A 47 10.68 18.17 -5.72
CA ILE A 47 9.55 18.18 -4.79
C ILE A 47 9.97 18.85 -3.47
N ASP A 48 8.98 19.35 -2.72
CA ASP A 48 9.23 20.08 -1.47
C ASP A 48 9.46 19.16 -0.27
N ALA A 49 8.82 18.00 -0.24
CA ALA A 49 8.98 16.99 0.79
C ALA A 49 8.56 15.62 0.28
N ALA A 50 8.93 14.56 1.01
CA ALA A 50 8.50 13.19 0.72
C ALA A 50 8.04 12.47 1.98
N VAL A 51 7.00 11.63 1.83
CA VAL A 51 6.56 10.67 2.85
C VAL A 51 7.10 9.30 2.46
N VAL A 52 7.88 8.70 3.35
CA VAL A 52 8.49 7.39 3.15
C VAL A 52 8.30 6.52 4.40
N PRO A 53 8.15 5.20 4.26
CA PRO A 53 8.02 4.32 5.41
C PRO A 53 9.35 4.21 6.15
N ILE A 54 9.33 4.28 7.48
CA ILE A 54 10.55 4.12 8.31
C ILE A 54 10.52 2.84 9.14
N GLU A 55 9.34 2.41 9.53
CA GLU A 55 9.16 1.21 10.34
C GLU A 55 7.79 0.58 10.07
N ASN A 56 7.74 -0.74 10.15
CA ASN A 56 6.52 -1.53 10.20
C ASN A 56 6.57 -2.39 11.47
N SER A 57 5.51 -2.38 12.28
CA SER A 57 5.46 -3.10 13.57
C SER A 57 5.62 -4.61 13.45
N VAL A 58 5.38 -5.20 12.28
CA VAL A 58 5.54 -6.64 12.00
C VAL A 58 6.94 -6.96 11.47
N GLU A 59 7.48 -6.12 10.60
CA GLU A 59 8.75 -6.37 9.87
C GLU A 59 9.93 -5.59 10.44
N GLY A 60 9.68 -4.58 11.28
CA GLY A 60 10.70 -3.71 11.84
C GLY A 60 11.09 -2.55 10.91
N GLY A 61 12.31 -2.06 11.07
CA GLY A 61 12.81 -0.89 10.36
C GLY A 61 12.96 -1.12 8.86
N VAL A 62 12.64 -0.09 8.06
CA VAL A 62 12.81 -0.10 6.61
C VAL A 62 14.24 0.33 6.27
N SER A 63 15.14 -0.66 6.06
CA SER A 63 16.57 -0.42 5.79
C SER A 63 16.80 0.53 4.62
N ALA A 64 16.02 0.42 3.55
CA ALA A 64 16.13 1.30 2.39
C ALA A 64 15.96 2.80 2.76
N THR A 65 15.05 3.12 3.70
CA THR A 65 14.86 4.50 4.18
C THR A 65 16.04 4.95 5.04
N LEU A 66 16.50 4.10 5.96
CA LEU A 66 17.62 4.42 6.84
C LEU A 66 18.90 4.63 6.04
N ASP A 67 19.20 3.76 5.07
CA ASP A 67 20.36 3.87 4.19
C ASP A 67 20.29 5.12 3.30
N ALA A 68 19.13 5.41 2.74
CA ALA A 68 18.92 6.58 1.90
C ALA A 68 19.01 7.91 2.70
N LEU A 69 18.59 7.92 3.97
CA LEU A 69 18.77 9.07 4.86
C LEU A 69 20.22 9.26 5.30
N ALA A 70 20.96 8.15 5.50
CA ALA A 70 22.36 8.17 5.90
C ALA A 70 23.31 8.56 4.76
N SER A 71 22.85 8.52 3.51
CA SER A 71 23.63 8.81 2.31
C SER A 71 23.27 10.16 1.67
N GLY A 72 24.20 10.75 0.94
CA GLY A 72 23.97 11.98 0.18
C GLY A 72 23.88 13.26 1.03
N ALA A 73 23.33 14.32 0.46
CA ALA A 73 23.13 15.58 1.16
C ALA A 73 22.09 15.43 2.29
N PRO A 74 22.35 16.04 3.48
CA PRO A 74 21.45 15.91 4.63
C PRO A 74 20.03 16.38 4.31
N LEU A 75 19.04 15.64 4.80
CA LEU A 75 17.63 16.01 4.78
C LEU A 75 17.13 16.21 6.21
N SER A 76 16.11 17.06 6.36
CA SER A 76 15.46 17.28 7.66
C SER A 76 14.17 16.45 7.73
N VAL A 77 14.01 15.67 8.80
CA VAL A 77 12.74 15.06 9.14
C VAL A 77 11.85 16.12 9.77
N THR A 78 10.70 16.40 9.18
CA THR A 78 9.78 17.47 9.61
C THR A 78 8.58 16.94 10.38
N GLY A 79 8.38 15.64 10.42
CA GLY A 79 7.31 14.98 11.17
C GLY A 79 7.25 13.49 10.92
N GLU A 80 6.36 12.85 11.66
CA GLU A 80 6.02 11.43 11.51
C GLU A 80 4.52 11.23 11.47
N VAL A 81 4.08 10.16 10.83
CA VAL A 81 2.68 9.74 10.74
C VAL A 81 2.59 8.25 11.04
N LEU A 82 1.74 7.89 11.97
CA LEU A 82 1.37 6.51 12.25
C LEU A 82 0.12 6.16 11.43
N VAL A 83 0.22 5.10 10.64
CA VAL A 83 -0.90 4.60 9.83
C VAL A 83 -1.27 3.20 10.31
N PRO A 84 -2.51 2.98 10.75
CA PRO A 84 -2.99 1.62 11.01
C PRO A 84 -2.93 0.80 9.71
N ILE A 85 -2.22 -0.32 9.76
CA ILE A 85 -2.18 -1.25 8.63
C ILE A 85 -3.37 -2.20 8.76
N THR A 86 -4.41 -1.92 8.01
CA THR A 86 -5.60 -2.77 7.92
C THR A 86 -5.79 -3.26 6.49
N PHE A 87 -6.21 -4.49 6.34
CA PHE A 87 -6.46 -5.10 5.04
C PHE A 87 -7.94 -5.33 4.82
N VAL A 88 -8.34 -5.17 3.57
CA VAL A 88 -9.63 -5.62 3.06
C VAL A 88 -9.41 -6.70 2.01
N ILE A 89 -10.36 -7.61 1.85
CA ILE A 89 -10.48 -8.39 0.64
C ILE A 89 -11.52 -7.73 -0.25
N ALA A 90 -11.15 -7.44 -1.49
CA ALA A 90 -11.98 -6.74 -2.44
C ALA A 90 -12.02 -7.48 -3.78
N ALA A 91 -13.14 -7.38 -4.49
CA ALA A 91 -13.35 -8.02 -5.77
C ALA A 91 -14.07 -7.08 -6.75
N ARG A 92 -14.21 -7.50 -7.99
CA ARG A 92 -15.08 -6.79 -8.95
C ARG A 92 -16.53 -6.93 -8.51
N GLU A 93 -17.35 -5.97 -8.90
CA GLU A 93 -18.78 -5.97 -8.61
C GLU A 93 -19.44 -7.29 -9.03
N GLY A 94 -20.28 -7.84 -8.16
CA GLY A 94 -21.04 -9.08 -8.39
C GLY A 94 -20.29 -10.36 -8.03
N VAL A 95 -19.04 -10.29 -7.56
CA VAL A 95 -18.31 -11.45 -7.02
C VAL A 95 -18.63 -11.60 -5.54
N GLU A 96 -19.08 -12.77 -5.13
CA GLU A 96 -19.31 -13.10 -3.72
C GLU A 96 -18.07 -13.80 -3.11
N LEU A 97 -17.87 -13.65 -1.82
CA LEU A 97 -16.72 -14.25 -1.13
C LEU A 97 -16.65 -15.78 -1.33
N ALA A 98 -17.80 -16.45 -1.37
CA ALA A 98 -17.91 -17.88 -1.60
C ALA A 98 -17.44 -18.35 -2.98
N ASP A 99 -17.39 -17.41 -3.96
CA ASP A 99 -16.98 -17.70 -5.34
C ASP A 99 -15.49 -17.47 -5.57
N VAL A 100 -14.79 -16.89 -4.60
CA VAL A 100 -13.36 -16.61 -4.71
C VAL A 100 -12.54 -17.90 -4.72
N ARG A 101 -11.75 -18.10 -5.78
CA ARG A 101 -10.86 -19.27 -5.97
C ARG A 101 -9.39 -18.87 -5.98
N ALA A 102 -9.09 -17.60 -6.20
CA ALA A 102 -7.72 -17.09 -6.17
C ALA A 102 -7.68 -15.67 -5.58
N ILE A 103 -6.73 -15.44 -4.67
CA ILE A 103 -6.52 -14.18 -3.98
C ILE A 103 -5.15 -13.63 -4.34
N GLY A 104 -5.12 -12.44 -4.96
CA GLY A 104 -3.90 -11.72 -5.32
C GLY A 104 -3.48 -10.76 -4.19
N THR A 105 -2.21 -10.82 -3.78
CA THR A 105 -1.62 -9.84 -2.86
C THR A 105 -0.10 -9.98 -2.75
N HIS A 106 0.55 -9.03 -2.08
CA HIS A 106 1.97 -9.13 -1.74
C HIS A 106 2.20 -10.21 -0.66
N SER A 107 3.36 -10.90 -0.72
CA SER A 107 3.67 -12.02 0.20
C SER A 107 3.59 -11.64 1.69
N HIS A 108 4.03 -10.43 2.07
CA HIS A 108 3.96 -9.97 3.45
C HIS A 108 2.53 -9.73 3.94
N ALA A 109 1.66 -9.23 3.08
CA ALA A 109 0.23 -9.10 3.40
C ALA A 109 -0.43 -10.48 3.48
N TRP A 110 -0.08 -11.41 2.57
CA TRP A 110 -0.59 -12.78 2.64
C TRP A 110 -0.24 -13.45 3.96
N ALA A 111 0.99 -13.28 4.45
CA ALA A 111 1.41 -13.84 5.74
C ALA A 111 0.56 -13.34 6.92
N GLN A 112 -0.04 -12.14 6.81
CA GLN A 112 -0.85 -11.50 7.85
C GLN A 112 -2.36 -11.78 7.73
N VAL A 113 -2.83 -12.40 6.64
CA VAL A 113 -4.26 -12.66 6.39
C VAL A 113 -4.57 -14.13 6.08
N ARG A 114 -3.56 -14.99 6.02
CA ARG A 114 -3.75 -16.39 5.60
C ARG A 114 -4.65 -17.18 6.52
N GLY A 115 -4.64 -16.90 7.82
CA GLY A 115 -5.51 -17.56 8.81
C GLY A 115 -6.96 -17.20 8.56
N TRP A 116 -7.23 -15.92 8.34
CA TRP A 116 -8.55 -15.45 7.95
C TRP A 116 -9.00 -16.08 6.62
N ALA A 117 -8.13 -16.12 5.61
CA ALA A 117 -8.44 -16.70 4.30
C ALA A 117 -8.78 -18.20 4.41
N GLN A 118 -8.04 -18.96 5.22
CA GLN A 118 -8.33 -20.38 5.47
C GLN A 118 -9.71 -20.64 6.11
N GLN A 119 -10.20 -19.70 6.92
CA GLN A 119 -11.49 -19.81 7.59
C GLN A 119 -12.67 -19.40 6.69
N HIS A 120 -12.49 -18.36 5.84
CA HIS A 120 -13.58 -17.71 5.14
C HIS A 120 -13.58 -17.97 3.62
N ALA A 121 -12.44 -18.33 3.05
CA ALA A 121 -12.28 -18.68 1.64
C ALA A 121 -11.30 -19.87 1.48
N PRO A 122 -11.59 -21.05 2.08
CA PRO A 122 -10.66 -22.17 2.17
C PRO A 122 -10.25 -22.74 0.81
N GLU A 123 -11.07 -22.54 -0.22
CA GLU A 123 -10.79 -23.00 -1.58
C GLU A 123 -9.92 -22.02 -2.39
N ALA A 124 -9.65 -20.82 -1.85
CA ALA A 124 -8.92 -19.79 -2.56
C ALA A 124 -7.40 -19.99 -2.49
N GLY A 125 -6.77 -20.09 -3.66
CA GLY A 125 -5.32 -20.13 -3.78
C GLY A 125 -4.70 -18.73 -3.67
N TYR A 126 -3.44 -18.67 -3.23
CA TYR A 126 -2.66 -17.44 -3.18
C TYR A 126 -1.94 -17.17 -4.51
N VAL A 127 -2.02 -15.93 -5.00
CA VAL A 127 -1.27 -15.42 -6.15
C VAL A 127 -0.42 -14.23 -5.72
N ALA A 128 0.91 -14.35 -5.90
CA ALA A 128 1.83 -13.28 -5.54
C ALA A 128 1.74 -12.10 -6.50
N THR A 129 1.70 -10.87 -5.95
CA THR A 129 1.77 -9.62 -6.70
C THR A 129 2.90 -8.73 -6.18
N LEU A 130 3.29 -7.71 -6.94
CA LEU A 130 4.38 -6.79 -6.60
C LEU A 130 4.08 -5.94 -5.36
N SER A 131 2.81 -5.62 -5.14
CA SER A 131 2.32 -4.89 -3.97
C SER A 131 0.84 -5.18 -3.75
N THR A 132 0.31 -4.85 -2.57
CA THR A 132 -1.12 -4.90 -2.29
C THR A 132 -1.91 -3.92 -3.17
N ALA A 133 -1.32 -2.77 -3.48
CA ALA A 133 -1.94 -1.78 -4.37
C ALA A 133 -1.97 -2.26 -5.83
N SER A 134 -0.87 -2.91 -6.32
CA SER A 134 -0.87 -3.48 -7.67
C SER A 134 -1.89 -4.62 -7.82
N ALA A 135 -2.11 -5.42 -6.77
CA ALA A 135 -3.15 -6.44 -6.80
C ALA A 135 -4.54 -5.84 -7.07
N ALA A 136 -4.89 -4.73 -6.41
CA ALA A 136 -6.15 -4.04 -6.66
C ALA A 136 -6.22 -3.45 -8.08
N ALA A 137 -5.14 -2.84 -8.56
CA ALA A 137 -5.05 -2.26 -9.89
C ALA A 137 -5.19 -3.34 -10.99
N ASP A 138 -4.44 -4.45 -10.87
CA ASP A 138 -4.47 -5.55 -11.84
C ASP A 138 -5.86 -6.21 -11.89
N LEU A 139 -6.50 -6.38 -10.73
CA LEU A 139 -7.85 -6.93 -10.65
C LEU A 139 -8.88 -6.04 -11.35
N ALA A 140 -8.80 -4.73 -11.11
CA ALA A 140 -9.70 -3.75 -11.71
C ALA A 140 -9.50 -3.63 -13.23
N ALA A 141 -8.26 -3.70 -13.70
CA ALA A 141 -7.93 -3.67 -15.14
C ALA A 141 -8.47 -4.88 -15.91
N GLY A 142 -8.75 -6.00 -15.21
CA GLY A 142 -9.20 -7.24 -15.83
C GLY A 142 -8.04 -8.10 -16.33
N GLY A 143 -8.29 -9.40 -16.43
CA GLY A 143 -7.27 -10.36 -16.88
C GLY A 143 -6.28 -10.82 -15.81
N ALA A 144 -6.41 -10.36 -14.57
CA ALA A 144 -5.65 -10.87 -13.43
C ALA A 144 -5.98 -12.37 -13.20
N PRO A 145 -4.97 -13.19 -12.83
CA PRO A 145 -5.19 -14.62 -12.57
C PRO A 145 -5.76 -14.86 -11.14
N PHE A 146 -6.55 -13.94 -10.61
CA PHE A 146 -7.20 -14.01 -9.31
C PHE A 146 -8.54 -13.27 -9.33
N ASP A 147 -9.45 -13.68 -8.43
CA ASP A 147 -10.83 -13.20 -8.35
C ASP A 147 -11.00 -12.07 -7.34
N ALA A 148 -10.12 -12.05 -6.34
CA ALA A 148 -10.12 -11.04 -5.28
C ALA A 148 -8.70 -10.57 -4.97
N ALA A 149 -8.56 -9.36 -4.46
CA ALA A 149 -7.31 -8.77 -4.02
C ALA A 149 -7.36 -8.49 -2.52
N VAL A 150 -6.28 -8.79 -1.80
CA VAL A 150 -6.06 -8.26 -0.45
C VAL A 150 -5.22 -6.99 -0.58
N CYS A 151 -5.79 -5.88 -0.11
CA CYS A 151 -5.19 -4.56 -0.28
C CYS A 151 -5.60 -3.59 0.84
N ALA A 152 -5.03 -2.39 0.83
CA ALA A 152 -5.49 -1.30 1.67
C ALA A 152 -6.90 -0.84 1.24
N PRO A 153 -7.77 -0.38 2.17
CA PRO A 153 -9.10 0.12 1.83
C PRO A 153 -9.10 1.20 0.75
N VAL A 154 -8.10 2.10 0.77
CA VAL A 154 -7.95 3.17 -0.22
C VAL A 154 -7.70 2.63 -1.63
N ALA A 155 -6.95 1.51 -1.76
CA ALA A 155 -6.71 0.90 -3.06
C ALA A 155 -8.00 0.32 -3.66
N ALA A 156 -8.79 -0.39 -2.85
CA ALA A 156 -10.10 -0.89 -3.28
C ALA A 156 -11.02 0.25 -3.75
N HIS A 157 -11.07 1.34 -2.98
CA HIS A 157 -11.87 2.52 -3.31
C HIS A 157 -11.41 3.19 -4.62
N ASN A 158 -10.11 3.44 -4.78
CA ASN A 158 -9.55 4.12 -5.96
C ASN A 158 -9.81 3.34 -7.26
N HIS A 159 -9.88 2.02 -7.17
CA HIS A 159 -10.10 1.15 -8.32
C HIS A 159 -11.57 0.69 -8.47
N GLY A 160 -12.50 1.22 -7.67
CA GLY A 160 -13.92 0.90 -7.76
C GLY A 160 -14.23 -0.56 -7.48
N LEU A 161 -13.42 -1.22 -6.63
CA LEU A 161 -13.66 -2.60 -6.23
C LEU A 161 -14.66 -2.67 -5.09
N GLN A 162 -15.50 -3.70 -5.11
CA GLN A 162 -16.41 -4.05 -4.02
C GLN A 162 -15.62 -4.67 -2.87
N VAL A 163 -15.71 -4.12 -1.66
CA VAL A 163 -15.12 -4.73 -0.46
C VAL A 163 -16.02 -5.87 0.01
N LEU A 164 -15.46 -7.09 0.07
CA LEU A 164 -16.15 -8.30 0.53
C LEU A 164 -16.04 -8.48 2.04
N ALA A 165 -14.92 -8.09 2.64
CA ALA A 165 -14.71 -8.07 4.09
C ALA A 165 -13.66 -7.04 4.49
N HIS A 166 -13.80 -6.49 5.70
CA HIS A 166 -12.89 -5.54 6.33
C HIS A 166 -12.08 -6.22 7.43
N ASP A 167 -10.97 -5.59 7.81
CA ASP A 167 -10.15 -5.96 8.99
C ASP A 167 -9.79 -7.45 9.03
N ILE A 168 -9.31 -7.96 7.90
CA ILE A 168 -9.02 -9.37 7.69
C ILE A 168 -7.63 -9.81 8.19
N GLY A 169 -6.93 -8.95 8.91
CA GLY A 169 -5.63 -9.27 9.50
C GLY A 169 -5.73 -10.33 10.61
N ASP A 170 -4.82 -11.29 10.63
CA ASP A 170 -4.77 -12.36 11.65
C ASP A 170 -4.30 -11.81 13.02
N LEU A 171 -3.62 -10.68 13.04
CA LEU A 171 -3.17 -9.96 14.23
C LEU A 171 -3.97 -8.65 14.33
N SER A 172 -4.77 -8.54 15.35
CA SER A 172 -5.48 -7.32 15.75
C SER A 172 -4.73 -6.59 16.85
#